data_9b280179c333aa8fb9d350b3b9288429
#
_entry.id   9b280179c333aa8fb9d350b3b9288429
#
_cell.length_a   1.000
_cell.length_b   1.000
_cell.length_c   1.000
_cell.angle_alpha   90.00
_cell.angle_beta   90.00
_cell.angle_gamma   90.00
#
_symmetry.space_group_name_H-M   'P 1'
#
loop_
_entity.id
_entity.type
_entity.pdbx_description
1 polymer ?
#
loop_
_entity_poly.entity_id
_entity_poly.type
_entity_poly.pdbx_seq_one_letter_code
_entity_poly.pdbx_strand_id
1 'polypeptide(L)'
;MDFAKRAYDHSYHIDPIIRSLLDTDFYKLLMHQFICRCHDAAEVGFALVNRTASVRLADDIDLDVLREQLDHVRGLRLRPSELVWLRGQSFYGQEGLFAPDYIARLASLSLPDYDLGPTPDGQIRLEFHGRWADTTLWEIYALAIINELRYRAIMRRMNRSALDIMYARAKVKLYEKLERLRGAEGLNLSDFGTRRRHSHLWQEHCILTAKEVLGPAFTGTSNAYLAMKHDLEAKGTNAHELPMVLAALAEGDAELRDAQYRVLREWQRVYHGELLVLLPDTFGTSQFLAGAPDWVKLWTAARPDSKMPIPGGEELIAWWRAKGEDPATKLIIFGDGMDVALPGREPNGEDIVAVHDFFRGKVRAGFGWGTNFTNDFLGCPPGDPLAMQPISLVCKVKDANGRPAVKLSDNYRKASGPASEIARYRTVFGSAGMIDVPALV
;
A
#
# COMPACT_ATOMS: atom_id res chain seq x y z
N MET A 1 24.01 -11.01 -15.51
CA MET A 1 22.74 -11.35 -16.21
C MET A 1 22.23 -10.10 -16.88
N ASP A 2 21.90 -10.13 -18.16
CA ASP A 2 21.31 -8.97 -18.85
C ASP A 2 19.86 -8.77 -18.34
N PHE A 3 19.68 -7.79 -17.48
CA PHE A 3 18.39 -7.51 -16.85
C PHE A 3 17.36 -7.02 -17.88
N ALA A 4 17.75 -6.16 -18.81
CA ALA A 4 16.83 -5.65 -19.84
C ALA A 4 16.30 -6.79 -20.73
N LYS A 5 17.17 -7.73 -21.12
CA LYS A 5 16.76 -8.94 -21.84
C LYS A 5 15.79 -9.79 -21.01
N ARG A 6 16.11 -10.04 -19.73
CA ARG A 6 15.24 -10.84 -18.86
C ARG A 6 13.89 -10.18 -18.62
N ALA A 7 13.87 -8.87 -18.38
CA ALA A 7 12.62 -8.14 -18.23
C ALA A 7 11.78 -8.14 -19.51
N TYR A 8 12.45 -8.00 -20.66
CA TYR A 8 11.80 -8.11 -21.99
C TYR A 8 11.21 -9.50 -22.20
N ASP A 9 12.02 -10.55 -22.03
CA ASP A 9 11.59 -11.93 -22.21
C ASP A 9 10.40 -12.26 -21.29
N HIS A 10 10.44 -11.86 -20.02
CA HIS A 10 9.33 -12.04 -19.08
C HIS A 10 8.08 -11.20 -19.40
N SER A 11 8.23 -10.06 -20.01
CA SER A 11 7.08 -9.23 -20.43
C SER A 11 6.33 -9.81 -21.62
N TYR A 12 6.95 -10.71 -22.36
CA TYR A 12 6.37 -11.42 -23.50
C TYR A 12 5.93 -12.86 -23.18
N HIS A 13 6.45 -13.44 -22.12
CA HIS A 13 6.08 -14.79 -21.71
C HIS A 13 4.90 -14.77 -20.74
N ILE A 14 4.11 -15.84 -20.79
CA ILE A 14 2.94 -16.13 -19.95
C ILE A 14 3.41 -16.62 -18.56
N ASP A 15 4.52 -16.06 -18.03
CA ASP A 15 4.86 -16.30 -16.64
C ASP A 15 3.79 -15.62 -15.77
N PRO A 16 3.21 -16.33 -14.79
CA PRO A 16 2.22 -15.71 -13.95
C PRO A 16 2.81 -14.49 -13.24
N ILE A 17 2.05 -13.40 -13.24
CA ILE A 17 2.46 -12.14 -12.60
C ILE A 17 2.60 -12.35 -11.10
N ILE A 18 1.63 -13.03 -10.49
CA ILE A 18 1.66 -13.44 -9.08
C ILE A 18 2.13 -14.89 -8.99
N ARG A 19 3.25 -15.11 -8.33
CA ARG A 19 3.92 -16.42 -8.26
C ARG A 19 3.72 -17.17 -6.96
N SER A 20 3.20 -16.48 -5.96
CA SER A 20 2.92 -16.98 -4.62
C SER A 20 1.83 -16.15 -3.96
N LEU A 21 1.06 -16.73 -3.05
CA LEU A 21 0.16 -15.96 -2.19
C LEU A 21 0.91 -15.03 -1.22
N LEU A 22 2.23 -15.20 -1.06
CA LEU A 22 3.07 -14.23 -0.35
C LEU A 22 3.50 -13.04 -1.21
N ASP A 23 3.24 -13.04 -2.54
CA ASP A 23 3.51 -11.87 -3.40
C ASP A 23 2.43 -10.79 -3.16
N THR A 24 2.35 -10.36 -1.92
CA THR A 24 1.41 -9.40 -1.38
C THR A 24 2.09 -8.50 -0.35
N ASP A 25 1.45 -7.38 -0.02
CA ASP A 25 1.94 -6.52 1.07
C ASP A 25 1.72 -7.19 2.43
N PHE A 26 2.75 -7.24 3.25
CA PHE A 26 2.76 -7.95 4.54
C PHE A 26 1.67 -7.47 5.51
N TYR A 27 1.28 -6.18 5.45
CA TYR A 27 0.18 -5.67 6.25
C TYR A 27 -1.15 -6.40 5.97
N LYS A 28 -1.34 -6.94 4.76
CA LYS A 28 -2.53 -7.73 4.44
C LYS A 28 -2.60 -9.02 5.22
N LEU A 29 -1.47 -9.67 5.47
CA LEU A 29 -1.43 -10.88 6.30
C LEU A 29 -1.72 -10.54 7.77
N LEU A 30 -1.22 -9.41 8.25
CA LEU A 30 -1.55 -8.91 9.59
C LEU A 30 -3.05 -8.59 9.71
N MET A 31 -3.59 -7.83 8.79
CA MET A 31 -5.01 -7.52 8.76
C MET A 31 -5.86 -8.78 8.62
N HIS A 32 -5.45 -9.72 7.79
CA HIS A 32 -6.15 -11.00 7.60
C HIS A 32 -6.24 -11.79 8.92
N GLN A 33 -5.16 -11.89 9.70
CA GLN A 33 -5.21 -12.48 11.04
C GLN A 33 -6.17 -11.75 11.96
N PHE A 34 -6.14 -10.41 11.96
CA PHE A 34 -7.06 -9.58 12.74
C PHE A 34 -8.52 -9.87 12.35
N ILE A 35 -8.82 -9.87 11.04
CA ILE A 35 -10.17 -10.12 10.51
C ILE A 35 -10.65 -11.52 10.91
N CYS A 36 -9.82 -12.54 10.72
CA CYS A 36 -10.14 -13.91 11.09
C CYS A 36 -10.49 -14.07 12.57
N ARG A 37 -9.84 -13.30 13.43
CA ARG A 37 -10.03 -13.41 14.89
C ARG A 37 -11.17 -12.55 15.44
N CYS A 38 -11.44 -11.42 14.82
CA CYS A 38 -12.39 -10.45 15.36
C CYS A 38 -13.68 -10.33 14.54
N HIS A 39 -13.62 -10.60 13.23
CA HIS A 39 -14.71 -10.28 12.29
C HIS A 39 -14.92 -11.35 11.21
N ASP A 40 -14.73 -12.62 11.50
CA ASP A 40 -14.77 -13.72 10.54
C ASP A 40 -16.12 -13.87 9.82
N ALA A 41 -17.21 -13.44 10.42
CA ALA A 41 -18.54 -13.50 9.84
C ALA A 41 -18.91 -12.30 8.95
N ALA A 42 -18.07 -11.25 8.89
CA ALA A 42 -18.35 -10.09 8.08
C ALA A 42 -18.20 -10.41 6.58
N GLU A 43 -19.14 -9.92 5.77
CA GLU A 43 -19.07 -9.98 4.32
C GLU A 43 -18.72 -8.62 3.75
N VAL A 44 -17.96 -8.59 2.65
CA VAL A 44 -17.53 -7.35 2.00
C VAL A 44 -17.60 -7.43 0.49
N GLY A 45 -17.77 -6.26 -0.14
CA GLY A 45 -17.53 -6.05 -1.55
C GLY A 45 -16.31 -5.16 -1.77
N PHE A 46 -15.44 -5.55 -2.69
CA PHE A 46 -14.33 -4.73 -3.18
C PHE A 46 -14.56 -4.34 -4.63
N ALA A 47 -14.10 -3.16 -5.03
CA ALA A 47 -14.15 -2.73 -6.43
C ALA A 47 -12.84 -2.05 -6.86
N LEU A 48 -12.45 -2.34 -8.08
CA LEU A 48 -11.41 -1.62 -8.79
C LEU A 48 -11.87 -0.23 -9.19
N VAL A 49 -11.03 0.78 -8.98
CA VAL A 49 -11.28 2.16 -9.43
C VAL A 49 -10.02 2.74 -10.04
N ASN A 50 -10.11 3.12 -11.31
CA ASN A 50 -9.10 3.92 -11.97
C ASN A 50 -9.39 5.41 -11.76
N ARG A 51 -8.55 6.10 -10.99
CA ARG A 51 -8.67 7.54 -10.75
C ARG A 51 -8.07 8.40 -11.86
N THR A 52 -7.21 7.79 -12.71
CA THR A 52 -6.65 8.41 -13.91
C THR A 52 -7.59 8.13 -15.09
N ALA A 53 -8.78 8.73 -15.07
CA ALA A 53 -9.87 8.44 -16.01
C ALA A 53 -9.49 8.65 -17.49
N SER A 54 -8.46 9.47 -17.78
CA SER A 54 -7.93 9.65 -19.13
C SER A 54 -7.27 8.40 -19.72
N VAL A 55 -6.88 7.43 -18.89
CA VAL A 55 -6.35 6.14 -19.30
C VAL A 55 -7.47 5.11 -19.29
N ARG A 56 -7.85 4.63 -20.46
CA ARG A 56 -8.90 3.62 -20.65
C ARG A 56 -8.27 2.23 -20.56
N LEU A 57 -8.47 1.56 -19.43
CA LEU A 57 -7.79 0.28 -19.14
C LEU A 57 -8.17 -0.84 -20.14
N ALA A 58 -9.42 -0.85 -20.61
CA ALA A 58 -9.90 -1.85 -21.55
C ALA A 58 -9.30 -1.72 -22.96
N ASP A 59 -8.70 -0.56 -23.30
CA ASP A 59 -8.01 -0.38 -24.58
C ASP A 59 -6.59 -1.00 -24.57
N ASP A 60 -5.99 -1.13 -23.38
CA ASP A 60 -4.62 -1.67 -23.23
C ASP A 60 -4.62 -3.12 -22.73
N ILE A 61 -5.59 -3.53 -21.94
CA ILE A 61 -5.60 -4.83 -21.25
C ILE A 61 -6.60 -5.77 -21.90
N ASP A 62 -6.11 -6.89 -22.41
CA ASP A 62 -6.92 -8.00 -22.85
C ASP A 62 -7.60 -8.68 -21.64
N LEU A 63 -8.94 -8.73 -21.66
CA LEU A 63 -9.71 -9.27 -20.54
C LEU A 63 -9.57 -10.79 -20.38
N ASP A 64 -9.27 -11.52 -21.45
CA ASP A 64 -9.05 -12.97 -21.35
C ASP A 64 -7.70 -13.25 -20.68
N VAL A 65 -6.66 -12.47 -21.02
CA VAL A 65 -5.36 -12.53 -20.36
C VAL A 65 -5.48 -12.11 -18.88
N LEU A 66 -6.27 -11.08 -18.58
CA LEU A 66 -6.52 -10.67 -17.20
C LEU A 66 -7.23 -11.79 -16.43
N ARG A 67 -8.25 -12.43 -17.02
CA ARG A 67 -8.96 -13.58 -16.43
C ARG A 67 -8.00 -14.72 -16.12
N GLU A 68 -7.15 -15.09 -17.08
CA GLU A 68 -6.14 -16.13 -16.89
C GLU A 68 -5.25 -15.86 -15.67
N GLN A 69 -4.78 -14.62 -15.49
CA GLN A 69 -3.95 -14.23 -14.36
C GLN A 69 -4.72 -14.28 -13.01
N LEU A 70 -5.98 -13.83 -13.00
CA LEU A 70 -6.81 -13.88 -11.79
C LEU A 70 -7.14 -15.33 -11.40
N ASP A 71 -7.50 -16.17 -12.38
CA ASP A 71 -7.78 -17.61 -12.15
C ASP A 71 -6.54 -18.37 -11.67
N HIS A 72 -5.35 -17.98 -12.21
CA HIS A 72 -4.09 -18.51 -11.71
C HIS A 72 -3.91 -18.22 -10.20
N VAL A 73 -4.16 -16.99 -9.75
CA VAL A 73 -4.03 -16.62 -8.34
C VAL A 73 -5.01 -17.41 -7.47
N ARG A 74 -6.25 -17.61 -7.92
CA ARG A 74 -7.25 -18.47 -7.21
C ARG A 74 -6.78 -19.90 -7.04
N GLY A 75 -6.02 -20.40 -8.01
CA GLY A 75 -5.43 -21.74 -7.98
C GLY A 75 -4.23 -21.89 -7.03
N LEU A 76 -3.59 -20.80 -6.63
CA LEU A 76 -2.41 -20.86 -5.78
C LEU A 76 -2.73 -21.37 -4.37
N ARG A 77 -1.75 -22.01 -3.76
CA ARG A 77 -1.73 -22.42 -2.35
C ARG A 77 -0.37 -22.08 -1.76
N LEU A 78 -0.34 -21.77 -0.48
CA LEU A 78 0.93 -21.54 0.23
C LEU A 78 1.73 -22.86 0.30
N ARG A 79 3.00 -22.77 -0.06
CA ARG A 79 3.94 -23.89 0.03
C ARG A 79 4.35 -24.14 1.48
N PRO A 80 4.75 -25.37 1.84
CA PRO A 80 5.24 -25.66 3.19
C PRO A 80 6.35 -24.73 3.67
N SER A 81 7.29 -24.37 2.79
CA SER A 81 8.37 -23.41 3.11
C SER A 81 7.87 -21.99 3.44
N GLU A 82 6.80 -21.55 2.79
CA GLU A 82 6.17 -20.25 3.04
C GLU A 82 5.43 -20.25 4.39
N LEU A 83 4.76 -21.35 4.72
CA LEU A 83 4.13 -21.50 6.03
C LEU A 83 5.16 -21.58 7.17
N VAL A 84 6.32 -22.21 6.93
CA VAL A 84 7.44 -22.24 7.89
C VAL A 84 7.99 -20.84 8.09
N TRP A 85 8.20 -20.07 7.00
CA TRP A 85 8.66 -18.69 7.08
C TRP A 85 7.68 -17.81 7.86
N LEU A 86 6.37 -17.93 7.62
CA LEU A 86 5.36 -17.20 8.38
C LEU A 86 5.37 -17.53 9.87
N ARG A 87 5.56 -18.81 10.23
CA ARG A 87 5.68 -19.23 11.64
C ARG A 87 6.90 -18.62 12.34
N GLY A 88 7.97 -18.39 11.58
CA GLY A 88 9.21 -17.78 12.08
C GLY A 88 9.13 -16.26 12.25
N GLN A 89 8.04 -15.63 11.82
CA GLN A 89 7.91 -14.18 11.96
C GLN A 89 7.73 -13.79 13.43
N SER A 90 8.52 -12.83 13.86
CA SER A 90 8.52 -12.32 15.23
C SER A 90 8.48 -10.79 15.24
N PHE A 91 8.11 -10.22 16.38
CA PHE A 91 8.27 -8.80 16.66
C PHE A 91 9.45 -8.58 17.58
N TYR A 92 10.44 -7.79 17.15
CA TYR A 92 11.51 -7.29 18.04
C TYR A 92 12.04 -8.35 19.03
N GLY A 93 12.18 -9.60 18.56
CA GLY A 93 12.65 -10.73 19.37
C GLY A 93 11.55 -11.50 20.13
N GLN A 94 10.28 -11.12 20.02
CA GLN A 94 9.17 -11.94 20.52
C GLN A 94 8.73 -12.94 19.44
N GLU A 95 8.64 -14.20 19.78
CA GLU A 95 8.15 -15.26 18.88
C GLU A 95 6.63 -15.16 18.69
N GLY A 96 6.15 -15.58 17.50
CA GLY A 96 4.74 -15.87 17.29
C GLY A 96 3.87 -14.70 16.85
N LEU A 97 4.36 -13.87 15.90
CA LEU A 97 3.54 -12.85 15.23
C LEU A 97 2.24 -13.42 14.68
N PHE A 98 2.32 -14.58 14.04
CA PHE A 98 1.16 -15.30 13.51
C PHE A 98 0.82 -16.51 14.37
N ALA A 99 -0.42 -16.56 14.84
CA ALA A 99 -0.89 -17.65 15.68
C ALA A 99 -0.97 -18.99 14.91
N PRO A 100 -0.74 -20.12 15.57
CA PRO A 100 -0.76 -21.44 14.92
C PRO A 100 -2.07 -21.78 14.21
N ASP A 101 -3.21 -21.40 14.77
CA ASP A 101 -4.54 -21.57 14.19
C ASP A 101 -4.72 -20.73 12.92
N TYR A 102 -4.19 -19.51 12.92
CA TYR A 102 -4.18 -18.66 11.74
C TYR A 102 -3.29 -19.24 10.62
N ILE A 103 -2.10 -19.75 10.93
CA ILE A 103 -1.24 -20.44 9.95
C ILE A 103 -1.93 -21.66 9.36
N ALA A 104 -2.66 -22.43 10.18
CA ALA A 104 -3.45 -23.57 9.70
C ALA A 104 -4.56 -23.12 8.73
N ARG A 105 -5.24 -22.00 9.03
CA ARG A 105 -6.23 -21.41 8.13
C ARG A 105 -5.63 -20.94 6.80
N LEU A 106 -4.47 -20.30 6.83
CA LEU A 106 -3.76 -19.86 5.62
C LEU A 106 -3.39 -21.05 4.71
N ALA A 107 -3.08 -22.22 5.26
CA ALA A 107 -2.77 -23.42 4.49
C ALA A 107 -3.96 -23.90 3.62
N SER A 108 -5.19 -23.58 4.02
CA SER A 108 -6.43 -23.90 3.30
C SER A 108 -7.08 -22.70 2.62
N LEU A 109 -6.40 -21.55 2.57
CA LEU A 109 -6.92 -20.32 1.97
C LEU A 109 -7.32 -20.54 0.51
N SER A 110 -8.53 -20.10 0.17
CA SER A 110 -9.06 -20.05 -1.18
C SER A 110 -9.69 -18.69 -1.43
N LEU A 111 -9.23 -18.01 -2.45
CA LEU A 111 -9.78 -16.70 -2.81
C LEU A 111 -11.16 -16.86 -3.45
N PRO A 112 -12.14 -15.99 -3.16
CA PRO A 112 -13.47 -16.02 -3.75
C PRO A 112 -13.42 -15.70 -5.25
N ASP A 113 -14.54 -15.95 -5.92
CA ASP A 113 -14.76 -15.59 -7.31
C ASP A 113 -14.81 -14.08 -7.50
N TYR A 114 -14.85 -13.61 -8.75
CA TYR A 114 -14.83 -12.21 -9.12
C TYR A 114 -15.74 -11.91 -10.31
N ASP A 115 -16.24 -10.68 -10.39
CA ASP A 115 -16.96 -10.15 -11.53
C ASP A 115 -16.01 -9.32 -12.39
N LEU A 116 -15.83 -9.74 -13.66
CA LEU A 116 -14.95 -9.09 -14.61
C LEU A 116 -15.68 -8.76 -15.91
N GLY A 117 -15.60 -7.52 -16.36
CA GLY A 117 -16.14 -7.09 -17.65
C GLY A 117 -15.70 -5.68 -18.04
N PRO A 118 -15.88 -5.29 -19.30
CA PRO A 118 -15.65 -3.93 -19.74
C PRO A 118 -16.79 -3.02 -19.28
N THR A 119 -16.48 -1.72 -19.14
CA THR A 119 -17.48 -0.68 -18.93
C THR A 119 -17.65 0.18 -20.19
N PRO A 120 -18.80 0.87 -20.38
CA PRO A 120 -19.05 1.68 -21.57
C PRO A 120 -18.06 2.82 -21.80
N ASP A 121 -17.43 3.30 -20.72
CA ASP A 121 -16.41 4.37 -20.76
C ASP A 121 -14.98 3.82 -21.01
N GLY A 122 -14.85 2.52 -21.32
CA GLY A 122 -13.57 1.88 -21.62
C GLY A 122 -12.72 1.56 -20.40
N GLN A 123 -13.33 1.54 -19.22
CA GLN A 123 -12.67 1.03 -18.02
C GLN A 123 -12.96 -0.47 -17.84
N ILE A 124 -12.36 -1.05 -16.81
CA ILE A 124 -12.57 -2.44 -16.42
C ILE A 124 -13.38 -2.45 -15.11
N ARG A 125 -14.55 -3.11 -15.15
CA ARG A 125 -15.25 -3.50 -13.93
C ARG A 125 -14.59 -4.77 -13.41
N LEU A 126 -14.04 -4.70 -12.20
CA LEU A 126 -13.52 -5.84 -11.47
C LEU A 126 -13.95 -5.71 -10.01
N GLU A 127 -14.76 -6.67 -9.58
CA GLU A 127 -15.34 -6.68 -8.24
C GLU A 127 -15.14 -8.05 -7.59
N PHE A 128 -15.02 -8.03 -6.27
CA PHE A 128 -14.83 -9.22 -5.44
C PHE A 128 -15.83 -9.17 -4.29
N HIS A 129 -16.51 -10.29 -4.01
CA HIS A 129 -17.52 -10.39 -2.97
C HIS A 129 -17.31 -11.66 -2.14
N GLY A 130 -17.62 -11.60 -0.85
CA GLY A 130 -17.57 -12.73 0.04
C GLY A 130 -17.16 -12.37 1.46
N ARG A 131 -16.82 -13.39 2.25
CA ARG A 131 -16.34 -13.16 3.62
C ARG A 131 -15.10 -12.25 3.59
N TRP A 132 -15.07 -11.32 4.52
CA TRP A 132 -13.99 -10.33 4.56
C TRP A 132 -12.59 -10.95 4.57
N ALA A 133 -12.40 -11.99 5.39
CA ALA A 133 -11.15 -12.73 5.45
C ALA A 133 -10.73 -13.29 4.08
N ASP A 134 -11.65 -13.87 3.32
CA ASP A 134 -11.32 -14.51 2.04
C ASP A 134 -11.10 -13.47 0.92
N THR A 135 -11.72 -12.26 1.03
CA THR A 135 -11.76 -11.24 -0.03
C THR A 135 -10.65 -10.21 0.09
N THR A 136 -10.20 -9.88 1.31
CA THR A 136 -9.27 -8.76 1.57
C THR A 136 -7.96 -8.85 0.80
N LEU A 137 -7.46 -10.06 0.51
CA LEU A 137 -6.17 -10.27 -0.18
C LEU A 137 -6.22 -9.91 -1.66
N TRP A 138 -7.41 -9.88 -2.28
CA TRP A 138 -7.57 -9.54 -3.69
C TRP A 138 -7.04 -8.16 -4.06
N GLU A 139 -7.10 -7.19 -3.14
CA GLU A 139 -6.64 -5.82 -3.41
C GLU A 139 -5.25 -5.80 -4.06
N ILE A 140 -4.29 -6.48 -3.45
CA ILE A 140 -2.89 -6.39 -3.87
C ILE A 140 -2.65 -7.14 -5.18
N TYR A 141 -3.20 -8.35 -5.29
CA TYR A 141 -3.06 -9.18 -6.49
C TYR A 141 -3.68 -8.49 -7.70
N ALA A 142 -4.91 -8.01 -7.58
CA ALA A 142 -5.61 -7.33 -8.67
C ALA A 142 -4.84 -6.10 -9.16
N LEU A 143 -4.36 -5.26 -8.24
CA LEU A 143 -3.62 -4.05 -8.59
C LEU A 143 -2.28 -4.37 -9.25
N ALA A 144 -1.51 -5.32 -8.74
CA ALA A 144 -0.23 -5.73 -9.31
C ALA A 144 -0.41 -6.35 -10.71
N ILE A 145 -1.44 -7.19 -10.90
CA ILE A 145 -1.75 -7.81 -12.20
C ILE A 145 -2.11 -6.75 -13.22
N ILE A 146 -3.05 -5.86 -12.92
CA ILE A 146 -3.53 -4.85 -13.87
C ILE A 146 -2.41 -3.88 -14.25
N ASN A 147 -1.61 -3.42 -13.30
CA ASN A 147 -0.47 -2.55 -13.60
C ASN A 147 0.54 -3.25 -14.52
N GLU A 148 0.93 -4.47 -14.21
CA GLU A 148 1.92 -5.20 -15.01
C GLU A 148 1.36 -5.52 -16.42
N LEU A 149 0.09 -5.93 -16.56
CA LEU A 149 -0.53 -6.17 -17.87
C LEU A 149 -0.56 -4.91 -18.72
N ARG A 150 -0.91 -3.76 -18.14
CA ARG A 150 -0.89 -2.48 -18.84
C ARG A 150 0.52 -2.17 -19.36
N TYR A 151 1.56 -2.31 -18.53
CA TYR A 151 2.92 -2.05 -18.96
C TYR A 151 3.41 -3.05 -20.00
N ARG A 152 3.03 -4.33 -19.89
CA ARG A 152 3.29 -5.32 -20.95
C ARG A 152 2.67 -4.92 -22.27
N ALA A 153 1.43 -4.41 -22.29
CA ALA A 153 0.77 -3.93 -23.49
C ALA A 153 1.50 -2.74 -24.14
N ILE A 154 1.97 -1.79 -23.33
CA ILE A 154 2.76 -0.65 -23.82
C ILE A 154 4.11 -1.14 -24.38
N MET A 155 4.82 -2.00 -23.67
CA MET A 155 6.11 -2.53 -24.09
C MET A 155 6.04 -3.37 -25.37
N ARG A 156 4.93 -4.08 -25.62
CA ARG A 156 4.71 -4.81 -26.89
C ARG A 156 4.71 -3.91 -28.12
N ARG A 157 4.43 -2.61 -27.96
CA ARG A 157 4.46 -1.61 -29.06
C ARG A 157 5.86 -1.04 -29.28
N MET A 158 6.83 -1.35 -28.42
CA MET A 158 8.22 -0.87 -28.50
C MET A 158 9.10 -1.91 -29.19
N ASN A 159 10.06 -1.43 -29.99
CA ASN A 159 11.13 -2.29 -30.47
C ASN A 159 12.18 -2.55 -29.36
N ARG A 160 13.06 -3.51 -29.59
CA ARG A 160 14.05 -3.93 -28.62
C ARG A 160 14.97 -2.79 -28.16
N SER A 161 15.46 -1.98 -29.10
CA SER A 161 16.35 -0.86 -28.76
C SER A 161 15.64 0.17 -27.89
N ALA A 162 14.34 0.43 -28.11
CA ALA A 162 13.55 1.33 -27.28
C ALA A 162 13.41 0.79 -25.84
N LEU A 163 13.18 -0.52 -25.69
CA LEU A 163 13.13 -1.16 -24.36
C LEU A 163 14.47 -1.12 -23.63
N ASP A 164 15.57 -1.41 -24.33
CA ASP A 164 16.91 -1.34 -23.75
C ASP A 164 17.25 0.08 -23.27
N ILE A 165 16.92 1.11 -24.07
CA ILE A 165 17.10 2.52 -23.68
C ILE A 165 16.22 2.88 -22.49
N MET A 166 14.95 2.49 -22.49
CA MET A 166 14.01 2.76 -21.41
C MET A 166 14.51 2.19 -20.07
N TYR A 167 14.88 0.91 -20.06
CA TYR A 167 15.39 0.27 -18.83
C TYR A 167 16.76 0.83 -18.41
N ALA A 168 17.64 1.19 -19.35
CA ALA A 168 18.89 1.86 -19.01
C ALA A 168 18.66 3.18 -18.30
N ARG A 169 17.75 4.02 -18.82
CA ARG A 169 17.38 5.30 -18.19
C ARG A 169 16.73 5.11 -16.83
N ALA A 170 15.83 4.13 -16.68
CA ALA A 170 15.17 3.83 -15.41
C ALA A 170 16.18 3.36 -14.34
N LYS A 171 17.17 2.54 -14.73
CA LYS A 171 18.26 2.11 -13.81
C LYS A 171 19.13 3.29 -13.37
N VAL A 172 19.53 4.16 -14.30
CA VAL A 172 20.33 5.36 -13.97
C VAL A 172 19.55 6.24 -12.98
N LYS A 173 18.28 6.52 -13.27
CA LYS A 173 17.40 7.31 -12.39
C LYS A 173 17.27 6.70 -10.99
N LEU A 174 17.04 5.39 -10.90
CA LEU A 174 16.98 4.68 -9.63
C LEU A 174 18.29 4.85 -8.85
N TYR A 175 19.43 4.62 -9.51
CA TYR A 175 20.73 4.70 -8.88
C TYR A 175 21.04 6.13 -8.38
N GLU A 176 20.77 7.16 -9.18
CA GLU A 176 20.94 8.57 -8.77
C GLU A 176 20.12 8.92 -7.53
N LYS A 177 18.86 8.45 -7.47
CA LYS A 177 18.00 8.63 -6.29
C LYS A 177 18.56 7.92 -5.06
N LEU A 178 19.01 6.68 -5.20
CA LEU A 178 19.61 5.91 -4.10
C LEU A 178 20.91 6.53 -3.61
N GLU A 179 21.78 7.01 -4.50
CA GLU A 179 23.02 7.71 -4.12
C GLU A 179 22.73 8.99 -3.31
N ARG A 180 21.67 9.75 -3.67
CA ARG A 180 21.26 10.90 -2.88
C ARG A 180 20.76 10.48 -1.48
N LEU A 181 19.96 9.42 -1.40
CA LEU A 181 19.45 8.88 -0.12
C LEU A 181 20.58 8.35 0.76
N ARG A 182 21.63 7.77 0.18
CA ARG A 182 22.80 7.27 0.92
C ARG A 182 23.50 8.35 1.74
N GLY A 183 23.41 9.61 1.30
CA GLY A 183 23.93 10.76 2.03
C GLY A 183 23.11 11.19 3.25
N ALA A 184 21.90 10.66 3.44
CA ALA A 184 21.01 11.02 4.55
C ALA A 184 21.29 10.14 5.78
N GLU A 185 22.06 10.67 6.74
CA GLU A 185 22.44 9.95 7.96
C GLU A 185 21.21 9.63 8.83
N GLY A 186 21.09 8.37 9.25
CA GLY A 186 19.98 7.89 10.08
C GLY A 186 18.66 7.67 9.32
N LEU A 187 18.71 7.66 7.98
CA LEU A 187 17.55 7.34 7.14
C LEU A 187 17.03 5.93 7.46
N ASN A 188 15.70 5.79 7.51
CA ASN A 188 15.00 4.52 7.66
C ASN A 188 14.01 4.40 6.50
N LEU A 189 14.34 3.61 5.49
CA LEU A 189 13.59 3.46 4.24
C LEU A 189 13.15 2.03 4.04
N SER A 190 11.91 1.84 3.55
CA SER A 190 11.37 0.53 3.17
C SER A 190 10.62 0.62 1.84
N ASP A 191 10.59 -0.49 1.09
CA ASP A 191 9.77 -0.64 -0.10
C ASP A 191 8.28 -0.85 0.25
N PHE A 192 7.40 -0.09 -0.40
CA PHE A 192 5.94 -0.23 -0.36
C PHE A 192 5.33 -0.16 -1.77
N GLY A 193 6.05 -0.63 -2.79
CA GLY A 193 5.69 -0.47 -4.19
C GLY A 193 4.86 -1.59 -4.81
N THR A 194 4.55 -2.69 -4.11
CA THR A 194 3.94 -3.92 -4.68
C THR A 194 2.69 -3.65 -5.50
N ARG A 195 1.75 -2.87 -4.99
CA ARG A 195 0.43 -2.62 -5.61
C ARG A 195 0.49 -1.92 -6.96
N ARG A 196 1.51 -1.08 -7.16
CA ARG A 196 1.65 -0.24 -8.36
C ARG A 196 2.99 -0.44 -9.05
N ARG A 197 3.65 -1.56 -8.80
CA ARG A 197 4.94 -1.87 -9.41
C ARG A 197 4.82 -1.93 -10.94
N HIS A 198 5.89 -1.56 -11.61
CA HIS A 198 6.01 -1.75 -13.06
C HIS A 198 5.92 -3.24 -13.43
N SER A 199 6.66 -4.08 -12.71
CA SER A 199 6.59 -5.55 -12.79
C SER A 199 7.20 -6.18 -11.54
N HIS A 200 6.92 -7.48 -11.31
CA HIS A 200 7.54 -8.24 -10.24
C HIS A 200 9.07 -8.19 -10.30
N LEU A 201 9.63 -8.41 -11.49
CA LEU A 201 11.09 -8.40 -11.68
C LEU A 201 11.72 -7.03 -11.45
N TRP A 202 11.01 -5.95 -11.83
CA TRP A 202 11.52 -4.61 -11.61
C TRP A 202 11.48 -4.24 -10.14
N GLN A 203 10.43 -4.58 -9.40
CA GLN A 203 10.40 -4.40 -7.95
C GLN A 203 11.54 -5.14 -7.27
N GLU A 204 11.76 -6.41 -7.63
CA GLU A 204 12.88 -7.19 -7.12
C GLU A 204 14.23 -6.52 -7.39
N HIS A 205 14.44 -6.00 -8.61
CA HIS A 205 15.63 -5.24 -8.97
C HIS A 205 15.80 -3.98 -8.10
N CYS A 206 14.74 -3.19 -7.92
CA CYS A 206 14.77 -1.99 -7.08
C CYS A 206 15.18 -2.33 -5.64
N ILE A 207 14.58 -3.35 -5.04
CA ILE A 207 14.84 -3.80 -3.68
C ILE A 207 16.31 -4.23 -3.52
N LEU A 208 16.83 -5.05 -4.44
CA LEU A 208 18.20 -5.52 -4.38
C LEU A 208 19.22 -4.39 -4.56
N THR A 209 18.94 -3.46 -5.47
CA THR A 209 19.77 -2.27 -5.67
C THR A 209 19.74 -1.36 -4.43
N ALA A 210 18.58 -1.15 -3.82
CA ALA A 210 18.48 -0.37 -2.59
C ALA A 210 19.21 -1.03 -1.41
N LYS A 211 19.10 -2.35 -1.26
CA LYS A 211 19.85 -3.11 -0.24
C LYS A 211 21.36 -2.94 -0.42
N GLU A 212 21.85 -2.99 -1.66
CA GLU A 212 23.26 -2.83 -1.97
C GLU A 212 23.76 -1.41 -1.72
N VAL A 213 23.03 -0.38 -2.20
CA VAL A 213 23.49 1.02 -2.15
C VAL A 213 23.29 1.64 -0.77
N LEU A 214 22.16 1.37 -0.11
CA LEU A 214 21.79 2.01 1.16
C LEU A 214 22.24 1.20 2.40
N GLY A 215 22.53 -0.09 2.24
CA GLY A 215 22.89 -0.95 3.37
C GLY A 215 21.85 -0.91 4.50
N PRO A 216 22.26 -0.59 5.75
CA PRO A 216 21.36 -0.58 6.91
C PRO A 216 20.22 0.45 6.84
N ALA A 217 20.33 1.49 6.00
CA ALA A 217 19.27 2.48 5.82
C ALA A 217 18.07 1.91 5.05
N PHE A 218 18.26 0.85 4.24
CA PHE A 218 17.17 0.10 3.63
C PHE A 218 16.71 -1.03 4.56
N THR A 219 15.60 -0.85 5.24
CA THR A 219 15.20 -1.68 6.36
C THR A 219 14.23 -2.81 6.00
N GLY A 220 13.82 -2.93 4.73
CA GLY A 220 12.99 -4.05 4.28
C GLY A 220 11.98 -3.71 3.19
N THR A 221 11.03 -4.60 2.99
CA THR A 221 9.98 -4.48 1.97
C THR A 221 8.62 -4.87 2.51
N SER A 222 7.56 -4.25 1.99
CA SER A 222 6.19 -4.70 2.27
C SER A 222 5.84 -6.01 1.57
N ASN A 223 6.54 -6.37 0.50
CA ASN A 223 6.29 -7.60 -0.23
C ASN A 223 6.78 -8.83 0.54
N ALA A 224 5.84 -9.62 1.09
CA ALA A 224 6.17 -10.77 1.92
C ALA A 224 6.98 -11.86 1.16
N TYR A 225 6.71 -12.08 -0.13
CA TYR A 225 7.47 -13.03 -0.94
C TYR A 225 8.93 -12.59 -1.15
N LEU A 226 9.14 -11.31 -1.48
CA LEU A 226 10.48 -10.77 -1.68
C LEU A 226 11.24 -10.65 -0.36
N ALA A 227 10.56 -10.36 0.75
CA ALA A 227 11.14 -10.40 2.08
C ALA A 227 11.69 -11.80 2.41
N MET A 228 10.87 -12.83 2.22
CA MET A 228 11.28 -14.24 2.40
C MET A 228 12.43 -14.62 1.47
N LYS A 229 12.33 -14.27 0.19
CA LYS A 229 13.29 -14.69 -0.85
C LYS A 229 14.68 -14.10 -0.66
N HIS A 230 14.78 -12.89 -0.12
CA HIS A 230 16.03 -12.12 -0.03
C HIS A 230 16.50 -11.87 1.40
N ASP A 231 15.91 -12.56 2.37
CA ASP A 231 16.23 -12.41 3.79
C ASP A 231 16.19 -10.94 4.22
N LEU A 232 15.01 -10.33 4.01
CA LEU A 232 14.70 -8.96 4.38
C LEU A 232 13.60 -8.95 5.42
N GLU A 233 13.55 -7.88 6.22
CA GLU A 233 12.43 -7.68 7.13
C GLU A 233 11.15 -7.38 6.35
N ALA A 234 10.07 -8.10 6.65
CA ALA A 234 8.75 -7.83 6.11
C ALA A 234 8.11 -6.65 6.85
N LYS A 235 7.75 -5.60 6.10
CA LYS A 235 7.23 -4.35 6.65
C LYS A 235 5.72 -4.24 6.47
N GLY A 236 5.01 -3.88 7.53
CA GLY A 236 3.58 -3.65 7.44
C GLY A 236 2.94 -3.41 8.80
N THR A 237 1.78 -2.79 8.81
CA THR A 237 0.96 -2.56 9.99
C THR A 237 -0.52 -2.78 9.65
N ASN A 238 -1.34 -1.75 9.60
CA ASN A 238 -2.76 -1.78 9.28
C ASN A 238 -3.09 -0.90 8.06
N ALA A 239 -4.33 -0.88 7.62
CA ALA A 239 -4.80 -0.03 6.54
C ALA A 239 -6.21 0.51 6.79
N HIS A 240 -6.61 1.52 6.01
CA HIS A 240 -7.92 2.19 6.10
C HIS A 240 -9.13 1.25 5.97
N GLU A 241 -8.96 0.11 5.34
CA GLU A 241 -9.97 -0.92 5.20
C GLU A 241 -10.58 -1.31 6.55
N LEU A 242 -9.78 -1.45 7.61
CA LEU A 242 -10.27 -1.85 8.93
C LEU A 242 -11.28 -0.85 9.50
N PRO A 243 -10.94 0.44 9.67
CA PRO A 243 -11.93 1.41 10.18
C PRO A 243 -13.07 1.66 9.18
N MET A 244 -12.86 1.55 7.86
CA MET A 244 -13.95 1.67 6.87
C MET A 244 -15.00 0.57 7.05
N VAL A 245 -14.58 -0.69 7.20
CA VAL A 245 -15.49 -1.81 7.41
C VAL A 245 -16.20 -1.70 8.76
N LEU A 246 -15.47 -1.45 9.85
CA LEU A 246 -16.10 -1.32 11.16
C LEU A 246 -17.09 -0.16 11.23
N ALA A 247 -16.80 0.94 10.54
CA ALA A 247 -17.72 2.08 10.43
C ALA A 247 -18.97 1.73 9.60
N ALA A 248 -18.84 0.96 8.52
CA ALA A 248 -19.99 0.50 7.74
C ALA A 248 -20.89 -0.47 8.54
N LEU A 249 -20.30 -1.26 9.43
CA LEU A 249 -21.03 -2.19 10.31
C LEU A 249 -21.69 -1.50 11.51
N ALA A 250 -21.40 -0.23 11.81
CA ALA A 250 -21.93 0.50 12.94
C ALA A 250 -23.45 0.71 12.83
N GLU A 251 -24.17 0.54 13.94
CA GLU A 251 -25.63 0.69 13.98
C GLU A 251 -26.12 2.13 14.21
N GLY A 252 -25.23 3.00 14.73
CA GLY A 252 -25.56 4.39 15.01
C GLY A 252 -24.33 5.30 15.03
N ASP A 253 -24.54 6.61 15.16
CA ASP A 253 -23.47 7.62 15.09
C ASP A 253 -22.42 7.49 16.20
N ALA A 254 -22.80 6.99 17.38
CA ALA A 254 -21.88 6.75 18.47
C ALA A 254 -20.88 5.62 18.12
N GLU A 255 -21.39 4.50 17.61
CA GLU A 255 -20.55 3.38 17.14
C GLU A 255 -19.74 3.78 15.91
N LEU A 256 -20.32 4.58 15.02
CA LEU A 256 -19.63 5.11 13.85
C LEU A 256 -18.40 5.94 14.25
N ARG A 257 -18.55 6.85 15.23
CA ARG A 257 -17.42 7.63 15.76
C ARG A 257 -16.38 6.76 16.45
N ASP A 258 -16.82 5.71 17.15
CA ASP A 258 -15.94 4.80 17.90
C ASP A 258 -15.20 3.79 16.99
N ALA A 259 -15.67 3.54 15.78
CA ALA A 259 -15.16 2.51 14.87
C ALA A 259 -13.63 2.61 14.68
N GLN A 260 -13.08 3.82 14.52
CA GLN A 260 -11.64 4.05 14.38
C GLN A 260 -10.85 3.65 15.63
N TYR A 261 -11.39 3.87 16.84
CA TYR A 261 -10.74 3.49 18.11
C TYR A 261 -11.01 2.03 18.47
N ARG A 262 -12.13 1.47 18.02
CA ARG A 262 -12.44 0.04 18.15
C ARG A 262 -11.39 -0.79 17.40
N VAL A 263 -11.00 -0.40 16.20
CA VAL A 263 -9.86 -1.02 15.48
C VAL A 263 -8.63 -1.07 16.37
N LEU A 264 -8.26 0.04 16.99
CA LEU A 264 -7.05 0.10 17.83
C LEU A 264 -7.14 -0.84 19.03
N ARG A 265 -8.29 -0.84 19.75
CA ARG A 265 -8.49 -1.73 20.90
C ARG A 265 -8.40 -3.21 20.54
N GLU A 266 -9.02 -3.58 19.42
CA GLU A 266 -9.02 -4.97 18.94
C GLU A 266 -7.64 -5.37 18.41
N TRP A 267 -6.95 -4.48 17.69
CA TRP A 267 -5.59 -4.67 17.19
C TRP A 267 -4.60 -4.91 18.34
N GLN A 268 -4.65 -4.08 19.36
CA GLN A 268 -3.79 -4.22 20.53
C GLN A 268 -3.99 -5.57 21.25
N ARG A 269 -5.23 -6.10 21.24
CA ARG A 269 -5.50 -7.44 21.80
C ARG A 269 -4.94 -8.55 20.94
N VAL A 270 -5.10 -8.45 19.61
CA VAL A 270 -4.61 -9.47 18.66
C VAL A 270 -3.08 -9.54 18.65
N TYR A 271 -2.42 -8.40 18.78
CA TYR A 271 -0.96 -8.28 18.70
C TYR A 271 -0.30 -7.99 20.04
N HIS A 272 -0.98 -8.27 21.16
CA HIS A 272 -0.44 -8.24 22.53
C HIS A 272 0.30 -6.93 22.89
N GLY A 273 -0.15 -5.81 22.36
CA GLY A 273 0.47 -4.50 22.59
C GLY A 273 1.63 -4.16 21.65
N GLU A 274 1.87 -4.96 20.65
CA GLU A 274 2.86 -4.70 19.60
C GLU A 274 2.22 -4.07 18.34
N LEU A 275 3.04 -3.63 17.38
CA LEU A 275 2.60 -2.95 16.15
C LEU A 275 1.67 -1.75 16.39
N LEU A 276 1.95 -0.97 17.40
CA LEU A 276 1.14 0.18 17.79
C LEU A 276 1.38 1.37 16.86
N VAL A 277 0.89 1.28 15.63
CA VAL A 277 0.97 2.32 14.61
C VAL A 277 -0.41 2.87 14.32
N LEU A 278 -0.65 4.13 14.68
CA LEU A 278 -1.88 4.85 14.39
C LEU A 278 -2.01 5.12 12.88
N LEU A 279 -3.21 4.99 12.34
CA LEU A 279 -3.60 5.42 11.01
C LEU A 279 -4.78 6.39 11.15
N PRO A 280 -4.51 7.68 11.44
CA PRO A 280 -5.52 8.59 11.94
C PRO A 280 -6.42 9.18 10.86
N ASP A 281 -6.04 9.09 9.59
CA ASP A 281 -6.62 9.87 8.49
C ASP A 281 -7.77 9.20 7.74
N THR A 282 -8.32 8.08 8.25
CA THR A 282 -9.47 7.44 7.57
C THR A 282 -10.68 8.37 7.48
N PHE A 283 -10.99 9.05 8.58
CA PHE A 283 -12.09 10.02 8.65
C PHE A 283 -11.60 11.45 8.95
N GLY A 284 -10.29 11.68 8.86
CA GLY A 284 -9.59 12.94 9.10
C GLY A 284 -8.71 12.91 10.36
N THR A 285 -7.45 13.29 10.21
CA THR A 285 -6.45 13.27 11.29
C THR A 285 -6.84 14.19 12.44
N SER A 286 -7.24 15.43 12.17
CA SER A 286 -7.51 16.42 13.22
C SER A 286 -8.67 15.99 14.13
N GLN A 287 -9.76 15.43 13.56
CA GLN A 287 -10.88 14.92 14.34
C GLN A 287 -10.50 13.67 15.15
N PHE A 288 -9.69 12.77 14.53
CA PHE A 288 -9.18 11.58 15.20
C PHE A 288 -8.39 11.97 16.45
N LEU A 289 -7.44 12.89 16.33
CA LEU A 289 -6.58 13.33 17.43
C LEU A 289 -7.37 14.08 18.53
N ALA A 290 -8.33 14.92 18.13
CA ALA A 290 -9.19 15.66 19.06
C ALA A 290 -10.10 14.73 19.88
N GLY A 291 -10.65 13.68 19.26
CA GLY A 291 -11.54 12.71 19.89
C GLY A 291 -10.83 11.52 20.54
N ALA A 292 -9.51 11.42 20.42
CA ALA A 292 -8.76 10.25 20.86
C ALA A 292 -8.86 10.03 22.39
N PRO A 293 -9.30 8.85 22.84
CA PRO A 293 -9.20 8.45 24.24
C PRO A 293 -7.76 8.54 24.76
N ASP A 294 -7.59 8.79 26.04
CA ASP A 294 -6.27 9.09 26.60
C ASP A 294 -5.23 7.95 26.43
N TRP A 295 -5.68 6.71 26.40
CA TRP A 295 -4.79 5.55 26.16
C TRP A 295 -4.18 5.52 24.75
N VAL A 296 -4.77 6.22 23.76
CA VAL A 296 -4.24 6.26 22.36
C VAL A 296 -2.87 6.93 22.31
N LYS A 297 -2.58 7.88 23.20
CA LYS A 297 -1.28 8.55 23.27
C LYS A 297 -0.10 7.59 23.51
N LEU A 298 -0.38 6.42 24.13
CA LEU A 298 0.64 5.41 24.43
C LEU A 298 1.09 4.63 23.18
N TRP A 299 0.37 4.76 22.06
CA TRP A 299 0.79 4.16 20.81
C TRP A 299 2.12 4.76 20.34
N THR A 300 3.01 3.90 19.86
CA THR A 300 4.43 4.23 19.66
C THR A 300 4.73 4.87 18.31
N ALA A 301 3.81 4.73 17.34
CA ALA A 301 4.00 5.29 16.01
C ALA A 301 2.69 5.82 15.41
N ALA A 302 2.82 6.61 14.34
CA ALA A 302 1.70 7.05 13.51
C ALA A 302 2.11 7.09 12.03
N ARG A 303 1.13 6.85 11.14
CA ARG A 303 1.27 6.96 9.70
C ARG A 303 0.21 7.90 9.12
N PRO A 304 0.52 9.20 8.94
CA PRO A 304 -0.34 10.11 8.18
C PRO A 304 -0.25 9.74 6.69
N ASP A 305 -1.40 9.39 6.06
CA ASP A 305 -1.44 8.81 4.71
C ASP A 305 -2.18 9.70 3.69
N SER A 306 -2.51 10.94 4.07
CA SER A 306 -3.25 11.85 3.19
C SER A 306 -3.02 13.34 3.43
N LYS A 307 -2.27 13.72 4.46
CA LYS A 307 -1.72 15.07 4.64
C LYS A 307 -0.32 15.16 4.06
N MET A 308 0.08 16.37 3.70
CA MET A 308 1.47 16.64 3.38
C MET A 308 2.36 16.27 4.58
N PRO A 309 3.55 15.66 4.36
CA PRO A 309 4.36 15.09 5.44
C PRO A 309 4.69 16.08 6.56
N ILE A 310 5.14 17.30 6.22
CA ILE A 310 5.54 18.28 7.23
C ILE A 310 4.35 18.73 8.08
N PRO A 311 3.25 19.28 7.54
CA PRO A 311 2.09 19.64 8.36
C PRO A 311 1.48 18.47 9.14
N GLY A 312 1.40 17.29 8.53
CA GLY A 312 0.87 16.09 9.18
C GLY A 312 1.74 15.62 10.35
N GLY A 313 3.06 15.65 10.17
CA GLY A 313 4.00 15.30 11.23
C GLY A 313 4.04 16.32 12.37
N GLU A 314 3.97 17.61 12.07
CA GLU A 314 3.91 18.67 13.08
C GLU A 314 2.62 18.58 13.93
N GLU A 315 1.48 18.27 13.31
CA GLU A 315 0.22 18.05 14.03
C GLU A 315 0.31 16.89 15.02
N LEU A 316 0.90 15.76 14.61
CA LEU A 316 1.14 14.61 15.48
C LEU A 316 2.09 14.95 16.64
N ILE A 317 3.20 15.64 16.37
CA ILE A 317 4.17 16.08 17.38
C ILE A 317 3.48 17.01 18.40
N ALA A 318 2.70 17.98 17.93
CA ALA A 318 1.97 18.90 18.79
C ALA A 318 0.95 18.16 19.67
N TRP A 319 0.23 17.17 19.10
CA TRP A 319 -0.72 16.37 19.84
C TRP A 319 -0.06 15.53 20.93
N TRP A 320 1.05 14.81 20.64
CA TRP A 320 1.78 14.04 21.64
C TRP A 320 2.27 14.94 22.78
N ARG A 321 2.86 16.11 22.47
CA ARG A 321 3.29 17.09 23.50
C ARG A 321 2.12 17.56 24.35
N ALA A 322 0.99 17.87 23.77
CA ALA A 322 -0.22 18.29 24.50
C ALA A 322 -0.76 17.17 25.41
N LYS A 323 -0.50 15.90 25.07
CA LYS A 323 -0.86 14.73 25.86
C LYS A 323 0.22 14.33 26.89
N GLY A 324 1.33 15.08 27.00
CA GLY A 324 2.41 14.80 27.94
C GLY A 324 3.40 13.72 27.49
N GLU A 325 3.37 13.35 26.22
CA GLU A 325 4.30 12.38 25.62
C GLU A 325 5.51 13.10 25.01
N ASP A 326 6.69 12.45 25.04
CA ASP A 326 7.88 12.93 24.34
C ASP A 326 7.88 12.43 22.88
N PRO A 327 7.74 13.32 21.87
CA PRO A 327 7.77 12.92 20.46
C PRO A 327 9.09 12.25 20.04
N ALA A 328 10.20 12.51 20.70
CA ALA A 328 11.49 11.90 20.36
C ALA A 328 11.48 10.37 20.56
N THR A 329 10.58 9.85 21.41
CA THR A 329 10.38 8.42 21.64
C THR A 329 9.42 7.78 20.62
N LYS A 330 8.70 8.58 19.85
CA LYS A 330 7.69 8.15 18.87
C LYS A 330 8.30 8.01 17.46
N LEU A 331 7.56 7.31 16.58
CA LEU A 331 7.92 7.15 15.16
C LEU A 331 6.80 7.70 14.28
N ILE A 332 7.14 8.47 13.26
CA ILE A 332 6.21 8.81 12.17
C ILE A 332 6.67 8.09 10.91
N ILE A 333 5.74 7.40 10.24
CA ILE A 333 5.99 6.71 8.98
C ILE A 333 5.33 7.51 7.85
N PHE A 334 6.14 8.08 6.98
CA PHE A 334 5.69 8.80 5.80
C PHE A 334 5.66 7.86 4.59
N GLY A 335 4.55 7.78 3.86
CA GLY A 335 4.41 6.84 2.74
C GLY A 335 3.63 7.36 1.54
N ASP A 336 2.87 8.44 1.71
CA ASP A 336 2.04 9.00 0.64
C ASP A 336 2.85 9.98 -0.22
N GLY A 337 2.91 9.71 -1.54
CA GLY A 337 3.54 10.62 -2.50
C GLY A 337 5.03 10.88 -2.28
N MET A 338 5.76 9.96 -1.65
CA MET A 338 7.19 10.14 -1.41
C MET A 338 8.02 9.92 -2.69
N ASP A 339 9.01 10.78 -2.90
CA ASP A 339 9.98 10.68 -3.99
C ASP A 339 11.35 11.26 -3.56
N VAL A 340 12.29 11.32 -4.48
CA VAL A 340 13.62 11.89 -4.27
C VAL A 340 13.89 12.96 -5.32
N ALA A 341 14.12 14.20 -4.90
CA ALA A 341 14.57 15.28 -5.78
C ALA A 341 15.97 14.96 -6.34
N LEU A 342 16.22 15.33 -7.59
CA LEU A 342 17.54 15.21 -8.22
C LEU A 342 17.98 16.60 -8.74
N PRO A 343 19.29 16.84 -8.89
CA PRO A 343 19.78 18.10 -9.44
C PRO A 343 19.10 18.44 -10.78
N GLY A 344 18.40 19.58 -10.86
CA GLY A 344 17.67 20.01 -12.04
C GLY A 344 16.40 19.22 -12.36
N ARG A 345 15.91 18.38 -11.42
CA ARG A 345 14.70 17.59 -11.57
C ARG A 345 13.90 17.58 -10.27
N GLU A 346 12.73 18.18 -10.32
CA GLU A 346 11.79 18.13 -9.20
C GLU A 346 11.30 16.68 -8.94
N PRO A 347 11.03 16.34 -7.68
CA PRO A 347 10.46 15.03 -7.34
C PRO A 347 9.01 14.94 -7.84
N ASN A 348 8.55 13.75 -8.13
CA ASN A 348 7.14 13.50 -8.38
C ASN A 348 6.41 13.25 -7.06
N GLY A 349 6.43 14.26 -6.19
CA GLY A 349 5.87 14.21 -4.84
C GLY A 349 6.78 14.91 -3.82
N GLU A 350 6.75 14.43 -2.58
CA GLU A 350 7.51 15.02 -1.47
C GLU A 350 8.93 14.44 -1.39
N ASP A 351 9.93 15.30 -1.25
CA ASP A 351 11.32 14.87 -1.18
C ASP A 351 11.65 14.20 0.16
N ILE A 352 11.97 12.91 0.11
CA ILE A 352 12.32 12.09 1.29
C ILE A 352 13.44 12.75 2.11
N VAL A 353 14.48 13.28 1.45
CA VAL A 353 15.64 13.90 2.13
C VAL A 353 15.21 15.15 2.88
N ALA A 354 14.41 16.01 2.24
CA ALA A 354 13.93 17.24 2.85
C ALA A 354 13.03 16.96 4.07
N VAL A 355 12.13 15.99 3.95
CA VAL A 355 11.25 15.57 5.07
C VAL A 355 12.08 14.93 6.20
N HIS A 356 13.06 14.08 5.87
CA HIS A 356 13.96 13.49 6.84
C HIS A 356 14.72 14.54 7.64
N ASP A 357 15.34 15.50 6.93
CA ASP A 357 16.11 16.57 7.56
C ASP A 357 15.24 17.49 8.44
N PHE A 358 14.00 17.76 8.00
CA PHE A 358 13.05 18.57 8.78
C PHE A 358 12.72 17.93 10.14
N PHE A 359 12.54 16.60 10.19
CA PHE A 359 12.15 15.90 11.42
C PHE A 359 13.34 15.42 12.26
N ARG A 360 14.56 15.54 11.76
CA ARG A 360 15.76 15.15 12.51
C ARG A 360 15.80 15.81 13.88
N GLY A 361 15.93 14.99 14.94
CA GLY A 361 15.95 15.45 16.32
C GLY A 361 14.60 15.85 16.91
N LYS A 362 13.50 15.83 16.14
CA LYS A 362 12.15 16.16 16.62
C LYS A 362 11.31 14.91 16.92
N VAL A 363 11.44 13.90 16.07
CA VAL A 363 10.74 12.61 16.13
C VAL A 363 11.54 11.61 15.32
N ARG A 364 11.37 10.32 15.57
CA ARG A 364 11.92 9.29 14.68
C ARG A 364 11.10 9.26 13.38
N ALA A 365 11.75 9.30 12.23
CA ALA A 365 11.10 9.25 10.93
C ALA A 365 11.42 7.95 10.20
N GLY A 366 10.40 7.31 9.62
CA GLY A 366 10.53 6.18 8.71
C GLY A 366 9.83 6.50 7.38
N PHE A 367 10.31 5.92 6.29
CA PHE A 367 9.78 6.19 4.96
C PHE A 367 9.38 4.90 4.25
N GLY A 368 8.13 4.88 3.77
CA GLY A 368 7.63 3.87 2.85
C GLY A 368 7.67 4.41 1.42
N TRP A 369 8.55 3.89 0.58
CA TRP A 369 8.68 4.36 -0.79
C TRP A 369 7.93 3.44 -1.76
N GLY A 370 6.88 3.96 -2.39
CA GLY A 370 5.93 3.19 -3.18
C GLY A 370 6.14 3.33 -4.70
N THR A 371 5.20 3.98 -5.38
CA THR A 371 5.16 4.09 -6.84
C THR A 371 6.44 4.66 -7.44
N ASN A 372 6.96 5.75 -6.87
CA ASN A 372 8.18 6.43 -7.37
C ASN A 372 9.47 5.63 -7.13
N PHE A 373 9.39 4.49 -6.44
CA PHE A 373 10.48 3.53 -6.30
C PHE A 373 10.36 2.40 -7.33
N THR A 374 9.22 1.74 -7.39
CA THR A 374 9.05 0.52 -8.19
C THR A 374 8.40 0.74 -9.54
N ASN A 375 8.07 2.00 -9.89
CA ASN A 375 7.39 2.36 -11.13
C ASN A 375 7.74 3.76 -11.66
N ASP A 376 8.97 4.22 -11.48
CA ASP A 376 9.42 5.52 -11.96
C ASP A 376 10.00 5.43 -13.38
N PHE A 377 9.13 5.23 -14.36
CA PHE A 377 9.48 5.18 -15.78
C PHE A 377 9.14 6.47 -16.55
N LEU A 378 8.62 7.48 -15.89
CA LEU A 378 8.34 8.77 -16.52
C LEU A 378 9.61 9.36 -17.15
N GLY A 379 9.56 9.71 -18.45
CA GLY A 379 10.70 10.22 -19.21
C GLY A 379 11.72 9.17 -19.67
N CYS A 380 11.51 7.88 -19.34
CA CYS A 380 12.45 6.82 -19.73
C CYS A 380 12.23 6.29 -21.18
N PRO A 381 10.99 6.13 -21.69
CA PRO A 381 10.78 5.67 -23.05
C PRO A 381 11.33 6.68 -24.08
N PRO A 382 12.07 6.22 -25.11
CA PRO A 382 12.42 7.07 -26.25
C PRO A 382 11.18 7.32 -27.13
N GLY A 383 11.00 8.55 -27.58
CA GLY A 383 9.89 8.94 -28.47
C GLY A 383 8.65 9.44 -27.76
N ASP A 384 8.10 8.72 -26.81
CA ASP A 384 6.98 9.16 -25.96
C ASP A 384 7.34 9.09 -24.46
N PRO A 385 7.79 10.19 -23.88
CA PRO A 385 8.18 10.24 -22.46
C PRO A 385 7.05 9.92 -21.47
N LEU A 386 5.79 10.06 -21.89
CA LEU A 386 4.61 9.87 -21.04
C LEU A 386 4.03 8.45 -21.15
N ALA A 387 4.47 7.65 -22.11
CA ALA A 387 3.90 6.31 -22.36
C ALA A 387 3.84 5.41 -21.11
N MET A 388 4.84 5.54 -20.24
CA MET A 388 4.98 4.72 -19.02
C MET A 388 4.61 5.50 -17.76
N GLN A 389 3.83 6.58 -17.87
CA GLN A 389 3.37 7.32 -16.71
C GLN A 389 2.55 6.42 -15.77
N PRO A 390 2.87 6.40 -14.46
CA PRO A 390 2.05 5.71 -13.47
C PRO A 390 0.61 6.22 -13.45
N ILE A 391 -0.31 5.33 -13.11
CA ILE A 391 -1.73 5.66 -12.97
C ILE A 391 -2.20 5.47 -11.53
N SER A 392 -3.16 6.27 -11.11
CA SER A 392 -3.78 6.16 -9.79
C SER A 392 -4.86 5.07 -9.79
N LEU A 393 -4.44 3.83 -9.57
CA LEU A 393 -5.31 2.68 -9.50
C LEU A 393 -5.49 2.23 -8.05
N VAL A 394 -6.71 1.94 -7.65
CA VAL A 394 -7.05 1.44 -6.32
C VAL A 394 -8.07 0.30 -6.40
N CYS A 395 -8.00 -0.64 -5.48
CA CYS A 395 -9.02 -1.63 -5.24
C CYS A 395 -9.44 -1.50 -3.77
N LYS A 396 -10.68 -1.13 -3.52
CA LYS A 396 -11.12 -0.75 -2.17
C LYS A 396 -12.40 -1.46 -1.79
N VAL A 397 -12.57 -1.67 -0.48
CA VAL A 397 -13.85 -2.05 0.07
C VAL A 397 -14.89 -1.00 -0.27
N LYS A 398 -15.99 -1.42 -0.89
CA LYS A 398 -17.13 -0.57 -1.29
C LYS A 398 -18.31 -0.72 -0.33
N ASP A 399 -18.48 -1.88 0.28
CA ASP A 399 -19.53 -2.17 1.25
C ASP A 399 -19.09 -3.25 2.26
N ALA A 400 -19.79 -3.31 3.39
CA ALA A 400 -19.70 -4.36 4.38
C ALA A 400 -21.12 -4.75 4.85
N ASN A 401 -21.48 -6.02 4.76
CA ASN A 401 -22.83 -6.55 4.99
C ASN A 401 -23.90 -5.73 4.24
N GLY A 402 -23.63 -5.34 2.99
CA GLY A 402 -24.51 -4.53 2.15
C GLY A 402 -24.60 -3.04 2.51
N ARG A 403 -23.84 -2.56 3.51
CA ARG A 403 -23.79 -1.14 3.88
C ARG A 403 -22.57 -0.46 3.27
N PRO A 404 -22.68 0.71 2.65
CA PRO A 404 -21.56 1.39 2.01
C PRO A 404 -20.39 1.66 2.95
N ALA A 405 -19.18 1.34 2.54
CA ALA A 405 -17.95 1.68 3.24
C ALA A 405 -17.42 3.04 2.74
N VAL A 406 -17.07 3.93 3.67
CA VAL A 406 -16.63 5.30 3.37
C VAL A 406 -15.24 5.55 3.89
N LYS A 407 -14.41 6.23 3.10
CA LYS A 407 -13.22 6.94 3.54
C LYS A 407 -13.42 8.43 3.31
N LEU A 408 -13.20 9.27 4.31
CA LEU A 408 -13.20 10.74 4.13
C LEU A 408 -11.83 11.24 3.70
N SER A 409 -10.76 10.77 4.36
CA SER A 409 -9.39 11.25 4.15
C SER A 409 -9.17 12.70 4.61
N ASP A 410 -7.92 13.11 4.85
CA ASP A 410 -7.58 14.53 5.02
C ASP A 410 -7.64 15.31 3.70
N ASN A 411 -7.57 14.61 2.56
CA ASN A 411 -7.71 15.19 1.24
C ASN A 411 -9.04 14.76 0.60
N TYR A 412 -9.93 15.71 0.36
CA TYR A 412 -11.26 15.44 -0.21
C TYR A 412 -11.23 14.64 -1.52
N ARG A 413 -10.21 14.82 -2.35
CA ARG A 413 -10.05 14.09 -3.62
C ARG A 413 -9.71 12.61 -3.43
N LYS A 414 -9.30 12.23 -2.23
CA LYS A 414 -9.07 10.83 -1.85
C LYS A 414 -10.31 10.18 -1.21
N ALA A 415 -11.39 10.93 -0.97
CA ALA A 415 -12.63 10.39 -0.42
C ALA A 415 -13.19 9.27 -1.32
N SER A 416 -13.83 8.29 -0.71
CA SER A 416 -14.49 7.18 -1.42
C SER A 416 -15.76 6.76 -0.71
N GLY A 417 -16.75 6.35 -1.50
CA GLY A 417 -18.08 5.97 -1.05
C GLY A 417 -19.17 6.75 -1.81
N PRO A 418 -20.47 6.41 -1.66
CA PRO A 418 -21.57 7.16 -2.20
C PRO A 418 -21.63 8.60 -1.65
N ALA A 419 -22.01 9.56 -2.48
CA ALA A 419 -22.02 10.99 -2.10
C ALA A 419 -22.89 11.27 -0.86
N SER A 420 -24.05 10.61 -0.74
CA SER A 420 -24.93 10.72 0.43
C SER A 420 -24.26 10.24 1.71
N GLU A 421 -23.55 9.12 1.66
CA GLU A 421 -22.84 8.58 2.82
C GLU A 421 -21.61 9.43 3.18
N ILE A 422 -20.86 9.92 2.20
CA ILE A 422 -19.78 10.89 2.44
C ILE A 422 -20.32 12.12 3.18
N ALA A 423 -21.48 12.65 2.77
CA ALA A 423 -22.11 13.78 3.44
C ALA A 423 -22.52 13.42 4.89
N ARG A 424 -23.12 12.25 5.11
CA ARG A 424 -23.46 11.74 6.45
C ARG A 424 -22.23 11.63 7.35
N TYR A 425 -21.16 11.01 6.85
CA TYR A 425 -19.91 10.86 7.61
C TYR A 425 -19.26 12.22 7.94
N ARG A 426 -19.34 13.20 7.03
CA ARG A 426 -18.88 14.58 7.32
C ARG A 426 -19.69 15.24 8.44
N THR A 427 -20.98 14.97 8.53
CA THR A 427 -21.81 15.45 9.64
C THR A 427 -21.37 14.83 10.97
N VAL A 428 -20.98 13.55 10.97
CA VAL A 428 -20.56 12.82 12.18
C VAL A 428 -19.13 13.19 12.61
N PHE A 429 -18.18 13.22 11.66
CA PHE A 429 -16.75 13.42 11.95
C PHE A 429 -16.28 14.87 11.81
N GLY A 430 -17.05 15.72 11.13
CA GLY A 430 -16.61 17.07 10.78
C GLY A 430 -15.63 17.10 9.60
N SER A 431 -15.04 18.28 9.36
CA SER A 431 -14.12 18.54 8.26
C SER A 431 -12.87 19.31 8.70
N ALA A 432 -12.55 19.31 9.99
CA ALA A 432 -11.40 20.04 10.52
C ALA A 432 -10.09 19.51 9.91
N GLY A 433 -9.23 20.43 9.44
CA GLY A 433 -7.91 20.12 8.89
C GLY A 433 -7.92 19.41 7.53
N MET A 434 -9.08 19.26 6.87
CA MET A 434 -9.16 18.68 5.53
C MET A 434 -8.77 19.70 4.45
N ILE A 435 -8.18 19.20 3.37
CA ILE A 435 -7.68 19.97 2.21
C ILE A 435 -8.30 19.47 0.91
N ASP A 436 -8.19 20.26 -0.15
CA ASP A 436 -8.60 19.89 -1.52
C ASP A 436 -7.42 20.12 -2.48
N VAL A 437 -6.56 19.13 -2.59
CA VAL A 437 -5.39 19.16 -3.49
C VAL A 437 -5.38 17.92 -4.40
N PRO A 438 -4.77 17.99 -5.59
CA PRO A 438 -4.62 16.82 -6.46
C PRO A 438 -4.00 15.65 -5.70
N ALA A 439 -4.59 14.46 -5.87
CA ALA A 439 -3.99 13.25 -5.29
C ALA A 439 -2.75 12.87 -6.08
N LEU A 440 -1.62 12.70 -5.40
CA LEU A 440 -0.39 12.16 -5.98
C LEU A 440 -0.58 10.68 -6.36
N VAL A 441 0.18 10.20 -7.35
CA VAL A 441 0.11 8.83 -7.87
C VAL A 441 1.18 7.97 -7.24
#